data_5c674009193e29bc5a145cea31a2e737
#
_entry.id   5c674009193e29bc5a145cea31a2e737
#
_cell.length_a   1.000
_cell.length_b   1.000
_cell.length_c   1.000
_cell.angle_alpha   90.00
_cell.angle_beta   90.00
_cell.angle_gamma   90.00
#
_symmetry.space_group_name_H-M   'P 1'
#
loop_
_entity.id
_entity.type
_entity.pdbx_description
1 polymer ?
#
loop_
_entity_poly.entity_id
_entity_poly.type
_entity_poly.pdbx_seq_one_letter_code
_entity_poly.pdbx_strand_id
1 'polypeptide(L)'
;MTKTLGYRTALGLAGLIALTAATRSAPALAEPPRIAVVATGGTIAMKLDPNTHAPVPALSGEDLVAAVPKLKDIATIEVTEFSNVPSDYMGPDRWPALTARLDALLADPGIRGAIVLHGTDTLDQTAYFLDLTLKSDKPVVLVGAQRNASDADADGPRNLLNAARQILAEGAAGQGVTVTLNHRINAAREVRKTHTSNVETFNSGEAGILGYVDEDRVVFGRRSLRRQTLPLPERLPRVDLVAMYAGADGSQVRHAAESGAEAIVVEAYGWGNVNAEMHDAIAEVIAKGVPVIVATKVHDGRALPVYGFKGGGNTLRKAGAVFAGDLTPDKARILTLLALPASKDRAALQAVFDR
;
A
#
# COMPACT_ATOMS: atom_id res chain seq x y z
N MET A 1 -60.95 -55.94 71.39
CA MET A 1 -59.57 -55.54 71.14
C MET A 1 -59.57 -54.49 70.06
N THR A 2 -59.63 -53.26 70.39
CA THR A 2 -59.83 -52.13 69.53
C THR A 2 -58.61 -51.24 69.59
N LYS A 3 -57.95 -50.99 68.48
CA LYS A 3 -56.82 -50.00 68.33
C LYS A 3 -57.34 -48.74 67.64
N THR A 4 -57.30 -47.67 68.35
CA THR A 4 -57.57 -46.30 67.91
C THR A 4 -56.50 -45.75 67.01
N LEU A 5 -56.86 -45.15 65.93
CA LEU A 5 -55.99 -44.49 64.94
C LEU A 5 -56.01 -42.97 65.16
N GLY A 6 -54.90 -42.35 65.49
CA GLY A 6 -54.78 -40.91 65.70
C GLY A 6 -54.50 -40.17 64.41
N TYR A 7 -55.32 -39.14 64.10
CA TYR A 7 -55.02 -38.20 62.96
C TYR A 7 -54.00 -37.14 63.38
N ARG A 8 -52.94 -36.99 62.60
CA ARG A 8 -52.05 -35.84 62.69
C ARG A 8 -52.37 -34.89 61.53
N THR A 9 -52.74 -33.68 61.88
CA THR A 9 -52.97 -32.54 60.99
C THR A 9 -51.57 -32.02 60.49
N ALA A 10 -51.39 -32.00 59.19
CA ALA A 10 -50.25 -31.36 58.58
C ALA A 10 -50.62 -29.93 58.10
N LEU A 11 -50.00 -28.91 58.67
CA LEU A 11 -50.09 -27.54 58.18
C LEU A 11 -49.25 -27.42 56.87
N GLY A 12 -49.94 -27.08 55.82
CA GLY A 12 -49.30 -26.77 54.51
C GLY A 12 -48.76 -25.35 54.51
N LEU A 13 -47.44 -25.22 54.31
CA LEU A 13 -46.78 -23.97 54.13
C LEU A 13 -46.82 -23.61 52.59
N ALA A 14 -47.65 -22.62 52.22
CA ALA A 14 -47.73 -22.13 50.86
C ALA A 14 -46.55 -21.22 50.59
N GLY A 15 -45.56 -21.74 49.85
CA GLY A 15 -44.42 -20.94 49.38
C GLY A 15 -44.81 -20.09 48.18
N LEU A 16 -44.74 -18.78 48.31
CA LEU A 16 -44.95 -17.81 47.24
C LEU A 16 -43.68 -17.78 46.36
N ILE A 17 -43.72 -18.38 45.18
CA ILE A 17 -42.65 -18.28 44.18
C ILE A 17 -42.82 -16.94 43.49
N ALA A 18 -42.00 -15.95 43.83
CA ALA A 18 -41.87 -14.71 43.09
C ALA A 18 -41.12 -14.97 41.77
N LEU A 19 -41.85 -14.97 40.65
CA LEU A 19 -41.27 -15.06 39.32
C LEU A 19 -40.64 -13.70 38.95
N THR A 20 -39.34 -13.53 39.18
CA THR A 20 -38.59 -12.37 38.68
C THR A 20 -38.43 -12.52 37.19
N ALA A 21 -39.26 -11.80 36.40
CA ALA A 21 -39.08 -11.65 34.97
C ALA A 21 -37.76 -10.88 34.71
N ALA A 22 -36.68 -11.62 34.39
CA ALA A 22 -35.47 -11.02 33.88
C ALA A 22 -35.78 -10.44 32.50
N THR A 23 -35.95 -9.14 32.42
CA THR A 23 -36.02 -8.42 31.16
C THR A 23 -34.66 -8.57 30.47
N ARG A 24 -34.53 -9.51 29.55
CA ARG A 24 -33.41 -9.54 28.62
C ARG A 24 -33.51 -8.28 27.77
N SER A 25 -32.64 -7.30 28.05
CA SER A 25 -32.40 -6.18 27.13
C SER A 25 -32.04 -6.81 25.79
N ALA A 26 -32.76 -6.48 24.73
CA ALA A 26 -32.37 -6.84 23.38
C ALA A 26 -30.95 -6.30 23.16
N PRO A 27 -30.06 -7.07 22.55
CA PRO A 27 -28.72 -6.53 22.21
C PRO A 27 -28.95 -5.27 21.37
N ALA A 28 -28.39 -4.14 21.83
CA ALA A 28 -28.34 -2.93 21.03
C ALA A 28 -27.69 -3.33 19.68
N LEU A 29 -28.39 -3.01 18.58
CA LEU A 29 -27.81 -3.20 17.25
C LEU A 29 -26.46 -2.48 17.26
N ALA A 30 -25.38 -3.24 17.11
CA ALA A 30 -24.05 -2.66 17.06
C ALA A 30 -24.01 -1.64 15.92
N GLU A 31 -23.50 -0.45 16.18
CA GLU A 31 -23.34 0.55 15.13
C GLU A 31 -22.53 -0.03 13.97
N PRO A 32 -22.89 0.28 12.72
CA PRO A 32 -22.12 -0.18 11.56
C PRO A 32 -20.66 0.22 11.69
N PRO A 33 -19.71 -0.66 11.30
CA PRO A 33 -18.30 -0.34 11.35
C PRO A 33 -18.00 0.89 10.48
N ARG A 34 -17.11 1.78 10.96
CA ARG A 34 -16.72 2.99 10.25
C ARG A 34 -15.44 2.74 9.42
N ILE A 35 -15.44 3.18 8.16
CA ILE A 35 -14.32 3.11 7.23
C ILE A 35 -14.03 4.52 6.73
N ALA A 36 -12.75 4.95 6.82
CA ALA A 36 -12.31 6.21 6.24
C ALA A 36 -12.02 6.02 4.74
N VAL A 37 -12.46 6.95 3.91
CA VAL A 37 -12.11 7.04 2.49
C VAL A 37 -11.36 8.34 2.26
N VAL A 38 -10.13 8.25 1.73
CA VAL A 38 -9.29 9.38 1.38
C VAL A 38 -9.18 9.46 -0.13
N ALA A 39 -9.77 10.49 -0.74
CA ALA A 39 -9.76 10.67 -2.18
C ALA A 39 -8.55 11.53 -2.60
N THR A 40 -7.75 11.03 -3.55
CA THR A 40 -6.61 11.73 -4.12
C THR A 40 -6.79 12.10 -5.60
N GLY A 41 -7.81 11.54 -6.27
CA GLY A 41 -8.09 11.72 -7.70
C GLY A 41 -7.76 10.47 -8.53
N GLY A 42 -7.29 10.68 -9.75
CA GLY A 42 -6.95 9.63 -10.71
C GLY A 42 -8.12 9.17 -11.58
N THR A 43 -7.90 8.15 -12.43
CA THR A 43 -8.88 7.65 -13.42
C THR A 43 -10.21 7.23 -12.81
N ILE A 44 -10.20 6.71 -11.58
CA ILE A 44 -11.42 6.36 -10.85
C ILE A 44 -12.37 7.56 -10.66
N ALA A 45 -11.81 8.79 -10.56
CA ALA A 45 -12.53 10.06 -10.43
C ALA A 45 -12.68 10.82 -11.76
N MET A 46 -12.29 10.22 -12.90
CA MET A 46 -12.36 10.88 -14.21
C MET A 46 -13.66 10.57 -14.93
N LYS A 47 -14.14 11.56 -15.69
CA LYS A 47 -15.20 11.45 -16.68
C LYS A 47 -14.71 12.03 -18.00
N LEU A 48 -15.36 11.63 -19.10
CA LEU A 48 -15.11 12.24 -20.41
C LEU A 48 -15.63 13.68 -20.40
N ASP A 49 -14.75 14.61 -20.69
CA ASP A 49 -15.12 16.01 -20.95
C ASP A 49 -15.95 16.08 -22.25
N PRO A 50 -17.14 16.70 -22.25
CA PRO A 50 -18.04 16.71 -23.40
C PRO A 50 -17.48 17.44 -24.63
N ASN A 51 -16.50 18.34 -24.45
CA ASN A 51 -15.93 19.13 -25.53
C ASN A 51 -14.66 18.51 -26.10
N THR A 52 -13.78 17.99 -25.24
CA THR A 52 -12.48 17.42 -25.65
C THR A 52 -12.53 15.91 -25.86
N HIS A 53 -13.57 15.24 -25.36
CA HIS A 53 -13.70 13.78 -25.32
C HIS A 53 -12.52 13.08 -24.62
N ALA A 54 -11.78 13.80 -23.79
CA ALA A 54 -10.68 13.27 -23.00
C ALA A 54 -11.10 13.08 -21.52
N PRO A 55 -10.61 12.05 -20.80
CA PRO A 55 -10.86 11.89 -19.38
C PRO A 55 -10.25 13.04 -18.57
N VAL A 56 -11.07 13.68 -17.74
CA VAL A 56 -10.63 14.75 -16.81
C VAL A 56 -11.13 14.46 -15.40
N PRO A 57 -10.43 14.91 -14.34
CA PRO A 57 -10.92 14.82 -12.97
C PRO A 57 -12.27 15.55 -12.84
N ALA A 58 -13.32 14.84 -12.46
CA ALA A 58 -14.69 15.37 -12.44
C ALA A 58 -15.53 14.89 -11.26
N LEU A 59 -15.11 13.83 -10.57
CA LEU A 59 -15.84 13.25 -9.43
C LEU A 59 -15.11 13.53 -8.14
N SER A 60 -15.88 13.83 -7.09
CA SER A 60 -15.43 13.85 -5.70
C SER A 60 -15.39 12.43 -5.12
N GLY A 61 -14.73 12.26 -3.98
CA GLY A 61 -14.81 11.01 -3.22
C GLY A 61 -16.22 10.66 -2.78
N GLU A 62 -17.04 11.68 -2.46
CA GLU A 62 -18.46 11.49 -2.13
C GLU A 62 -19.25 10.94 -3.32
N ASP A 63 -19.00 11.46 -4.55
CA ASP A 63 -19.63 10.95 -5.76
C ASP A 63 -19.28 9.48 -6.01
N LEU A 64 -18.01 9.12 -5.79
CA LEU A 64 -17.52 7.75 -5.96
C LEU A 64 -18.16 6.78 -4.95
N VAL A 65 -18.29 7.21 -3.69
CA VAL A 65 -18.97 6.42 -2.66
C VAL A 65 -20.47 6.30 -2.97
N ALA A 66 -21.12 7.38 -3.40
CA ALA A 66 -22.54 7.38 -3.77
C ALA A 66 -22.83 6.45 -4.97
N ALA A 67 -21.88 6.28 -5.88
CA ALA A 67 -21.98 5.33 -7.01
C ALA A 67 -21.99 3.84 -6.59
N VAL A 68 -21.73 3.54 -5.28
CA VAL A 68 -21.69 2.18 -4.75
C VAL A 68 -22.67 2.03 -3.57
N PRO A 69 -24.00 1.96 -3.81
CA PRO A 69 -25.01 1.92 -2.74
C PRO A 69 -24.80 0.79 -1.72
N LYS A 70 -24.24 -0.35 -2.14
CA LYS A 70 -23.96 -1.51 -1.28
C LYS A 70 -22.95 -1.21 -0.16
N LEU A 71 -22.19 -0.11 -0.23
CA LEU A 71 -21.29 0.30 0.87
C LEU A 71 -22.06 0.60 2.14
N LYS A 72 -23.26 1.22 2.02
CA LYS A 72 -24.12 1.57 3.15
C LYS A 72 -24.66 0.35 3.90
N ASP A 73 -24.69 -0.81 3.22
CA ASP A 73 -25.16 -2.07 3.82
C ASP A 73 -24.09 -2.70 4.73
N ILE A 74 -22.83 -2.33 4.56
CA ILE A 74 -21.70 -2.99 5.24
C ILE A 74 -20.91 -2.06 6.17
N ALA A 75 -20.91 -0.74 5.95
CA ALA A 75 -20.16 0.22 6.75
C ALA A 75 -20.71 1.64 6.66
N THR A 76 -20.42 2.44 7.69
CA THR A 76 -20.49 3.90 7.61
C THR A 76 -19.20 4.41 6.96
N ILE A 77 -19.33 5.15 5.87
CA ILE A 77 -18.20 5.68 5.12
C ILE A 77 -17.97 7.16 5.47
N GLU A 78 -16.75 7.48 5.86
CA GLU A 78 -16.31 8.86 6.13
C GLU A 78 -15.33 9.31 5.06
N VAL A 79 -15.77 10.25 4.21
CA VAL A 79 -14.96 10.72 3.09
C VAL A 79 -14.12 11.92 3.49
N THR A 80 -12.89 11.94 3.03
CA THR A 80 -11.95 13.07 3.11
C THR A 80 -11.40 13.34 1.72
N GLU A 81 -11.62 14.54 1.21
CA GLU A 81 -10.94 15.02 0.01
C GLU A 81 -9.52 15.46 0.37
N PHE A 82 -8.52 14.72 -0.08
CA PHE A 82 -7.11 15.08 0.10
C PHE A 82 -6.61 15.91 -1.09
N SER A 83 -6.92 15.46 -2.30
CA SER A 83 -6.64 16.15 -3.56
C SER A 83 -7.53 15.58 -4.67
N ASN A 84 -7.53 16.22 -5.83
CA ASN A 84 -8.15 15.67 -7.04
C ASN A 84 -7.20 15.88 -8.23
N VAL A 85 -6.15 15.07 -8.29
CA VAL A 85 -5.07 15.19 -9.28
C VAL A 85 -4.82 13.86 -9.99
N PRO A 86 -4.27 13.88 -11.21
CA PRO A 86 -3.67 12.68 -11.81
C PRO A 86 -2.57 12.11 -10.89
N SER A 87 -2.40 10.80 -10.90
CA SER A 87 -1.46 10.14 -9.99
C SER A 87 0.01 10.53 -10.19
N ASP A 88 0.36 11.02 -11.38
CA ASP A 88 1.72 11.54 -11.67
C ASP A 88 2.11 12.72 -10.78
N TYR A 89 1.12 13.42 -10.23
CA TYR A 89 1.32 14.50 -9.27
C TYR A 89 1.28 14.04 -7.80
N MET A 90 1.10 12.73 -7.55
CA MET A 90 1.19 12.15 -6.21
C MET A 90 2.60 11.61 -5.99
N GLY A 91 3.43 12.38 -5.31
CA GLY A 91 4.84 12.10 -5.13
C GLY A 91 5.39 12.50 -3.76
N PRO A 92 6.71 12.60 -3.63
CA PRO A 92 7.38 12.91 -2.37
C PRO A 92 6.95 14.24 -1.73
N ASP A 93 6.44 15.18 -2.50
CA ASP A 93 5.87 16.46 -2.02
C ASP A 93 4.54 16.30 -1.28
N ARG A 94 3.78 15.22 -1.57
CA ARG A 94 2.44 14.98 -1.02
C ARG A 94 2.37 13.78 -0.08
N TRP A 95 3.22 12.77 -0.26
CA TRP A 95 3.17 11.54 0.54
C TRP A 95 3.30 11.75 2.05
N PRO A 96 4.15 12.66 2.58
CA PRO A 96 4.21 12.92 4.02
C PRO A 96 2.89 13.42 4.59
N ALA A 97 2.23 14.34 3.89
CA ALA A 97 0.93 14.87 4.30
C ALA A 97 -0.17 13.80 4.24
N LEU A 98 -0.15 12.92 3.22
CA LEU A 98 -1.07 11.80 3.11
C LEU A 98 -0.86 10.80 4.26
N THR A 99 0.39 10.47 4.60
CA THR A 99 0.72 9.62 5.76
C THR A 99 0.16 10.21 7.05
N ALA A 100 0.43 11.49 7.31
CA ALA A 100 -0.06 12.17 8.52
C ALA A 100 -1.60 12.18 8.59
N ARG A 101 -2.28 12.38 7.46
CA ARG A 101 -3.74 12.33 7.40
C ARG A 101 -4.28 10.94 7.73
N LEU A 102 -3.69 9.89 7.17
CA LEU A 102 -4.08 8.52 7.44
C LEU A 102 -3.79 8.11 8.88
N ASP A 103 -2.62 8.46 9.44
CA ASP A 103 -2.31 8.20 10.85
C ASP A 103 -3.33 8.85 11.78
N ALA A 104 -3.75 10.09 11.49
CA ALA A 104 -4.76 10.80 12.29
C ALA A 104 -6.13 10.11 12.22
N LEU A 105 -6.58 9.67 11.04
CA LEU A 105 -7.84 8.94 10.88
C LEU A 105 -7.79 7.57 11.56
N LEU A 106 -6.71 6.83 11.40
CA LEU A 106 -6.55 5.48 11.96
C LEU A 106 -6.35 5.48 13.48
N ALA A 107 -5.98 6.61 14.09
CA ALA A 107 -5.92 6.77 15.54
C ALA A 107 -7.30 6.70 16.21
N ASP A 108 -8.38 7.03 15.50
CA ASP A 108 -9.75 6.85 16.01
C ASP A 108 -10.07 5.34 16.16
N PRO A 109 -10.36 4.84 17.38
CA PRO A 109 -10.67 3.43 17.61
C PRO A 109 -11.93 2.96 16.87
N GLY A 110 -12.87 3.85 16.55
CA GLY A 110 -14.08 3.56 15.79
C GLY A 110 -13.83 3.30 14.31
N ILE A 111 -12.73 3.79 13.73
CA ILE A 111 -12.36 3.54 12.34
C ILE A 111 -11.70 2.15 12.23
N ARG A 112 -12.28 1.28 11.39
CA ARG A 112 -11.80 -0.09 11.16
C ARG A 112 -10.60 -0.16 10.20
N GLY A 113 -10.47 0.79 9.31
CA GLY A 113 -9.41 0.89 8.32
C GLY A 113 -9.66 2.04 7.36
N ALA A 114 -8.76 2.22 6.39
CA ALA A 114 -8.86 3.29 5.41
C ALA A 114 -8.77 2.78 3.97
N ILE A 115 -9.53 3.39 3.07
CA ILE A 115 -9.41 3.24 1.61
C ILE A 115 -8.79 4.52 1.07
N VAL A 116 -7.77 4.39 0.21
CA VAL A 116 -7.21 5.51 -0.54
C VAL A 116 -7.62 5.35 -2.01
N LEU A 117 -8.44 6.27 -2.50
CA LEU A 117 -8.80 6.34 -3.93
C LEU A 117 -7.70 7.06 -4.68
N HIS A 118 -7.08 6.38 -5.65
CA HIS A 118 -5.85 6.84 -6.28
C HIS A 118 -5.82 6.51 -7.78
N GLY A 119 -5.09 7.31 -8.56
CA GLY A 119 -4.83 6.99 -9.96
C GLY A 119 -3.79 5.87 -10.10
N THR A 120 -3.88 5.09 -11.17
CA THR A 120 -3.17 3.80 -11.27
C THR A 120 -1.69 3.91 -11.61
N ASP A 121 -1.19 5.03 -12.18
CA ASP A 121 0.19 5.11 -12.68
C ASP A 121 1.25 5.12 -11.59
N THR A 122 0.98 5.72 -10.43
CA THR A 122 1.88 5.73 -9.27
C THR A 122 1.26 5.10 -8.01
N LEU A 123 0.19 4.34 -8.18
CA LEU A 123 -0.54 3.72 -7.06
C LEU A 123 0.34 2.78 -6.23
N ASP A 124 1.14 1.94 -6.88
CA ASP A 124 2.07 1.01 -6.25
C ASP A 124 3.22 1.73 -5.51
N GLN A 125 3.67 2.88 -6.02
CA GLN A 125 4.67 3.73 -5.38
C GLN A 125 4.10 4.37 -4.10
N THR A 126 2.93 4.98 -4.19
CA THR A 126 2.22 5.56 -3.03
C THR A 126 1.92 4.50 -1.99
N ALA A 127 1.45 3.32 -2.41
CA ALA A 127 1.19 2.19 -1.52
C ALA A 127 2.44 1.78 -0.74
N TYR A 128 3.58 1.67 -1.42
CA TYR A 128 4.83 1.27 -0.76
C TYR A 128 5.35 2.35 0.20
N PHE A 129 5.25 3.63 -0.17
CA PHE A 129 5.61 4.72 0.74
C PHE A 129 4.77 4.67 2.03
N LEU A 130 3.46 4.49 1.90
CA LEU A 130 2.55 4.38 3.04
C LEU A 130 2.83 3.12 3.88
N ASP A 131 3.15 1.98 3.26
CA ASP A 131 3.49 0.75 3.98
C ASP A 131 4.76 0.90 4.83
N LEU A 132 5.73 1.70 4.34
CA LEU A 132 6.96 2.01 5.05
C LEU A 132 6.78 3.04 6.18
N THR A 133 5.71 3.85 6.18
CA THR A 133 5.61 5.02 7.07
C THR A 133 4.43 5.01 8.04
N LEU A 134 3.34 4.29 7.73
CA LEU A 134 2.18 4.20 8.60
C LEU A 134 2.46 3.40 9.86
N LYS A 135 1.98 3.91 10.99
CA LYS A 135 2.20 3.34 12.34
C LYS A 135 1.11 2.35 12.74
N SER A 136 -0.06 2.42 12.13
CA SER A 136 -1.23 1.62 12.47
C SER A 136 -1.17 0.23 11.84
N ASP A 137 -1.63 -0.79 12.58
CA ASP A 137 -1.85 -2.14 12.05
C ASP A 137 -3.25 -2.33 11.43
N LYS A 138 -4.09 -1.27 11.46
CA LYS A 138 -5.39 -1.30 10.78
C LYS A 138 -5.20 -1.38 9.27
N PRO A 139 -6.09 -2.08 8.55
CA PRO A 139 -6.00 -2.23 7.11
C PRO A 139 -6.02 -0.87 6.39
N VAL A 140 -5.10 -0.68 5.46
CA VAL A 140 -5.11 0.43 4.50
C VAL A 140 -5.07 -0.16 3.11
N VAL A 141 -6.08 0.17 2.29
CA VAL A 141 -6.28 -0.40 0.97
C VAL A 141 -6.26 0.70 -0.08
N LEU A 142 -5.29 0.67 -0.98
CA LEU A 142 -5.29 1.53 -2.15
C LEU A 142 -6.11 0.89 -3.26
N VAL A 143 -6.96 1.69 -3.88
CA VAL A 143 -7.76 1.32 -5.04
C VAL A 143 -7.71 2.37 -6.11
N GLY A 144 -7.84 1.93 -7.35
CA GLY A 144 -7.98 2.77 -8.54
C GLY A 144 -8.92 2.14 -9.54
N ALA A 145 -8.95 2.68 -10.75
CA ALA A 145 -9.67 2.12 -11.86
C ALA A 145 -8.84 2.25 -13.15
N GLN A 146 -8.88 1.23 -14.00
CA GLN A 146 -8.29 1.29 -15.34
C GLN A 146 -9.25 1.91 -16.36
N ARG A 147 -10.56 1.84 -16.08
CA ARG A 147 -11.61 2.43 -16.89
C ARG A 147 -12.20 3.62 -16.17
N ASN A 148 -12.46 4.70 -16.91
CA ASN A 148 -13.06 5.90 -16.33
C ASN A 148 -14.54 5.70 -15.96
N ALA A 149 -15.07 6.58 -15.12
CA ALA A 149 -16.45 6.44 -14.62
C ALA A 149 -17.54 6.62 -15.71
N SER A 150 -17.19 7.06 -16.92
CA SER A 150 -18.13 7.16 -18.05
C SER A 150 -18.23 5.87 -18.85
N ASP A 151 -17.31 4.92 -18.67
CA ASP A 151 -17.32 3.65 -19.38
C ASP A 151 -18.43 2.75 -18.81
N ALA A 152 -19.14 2.03 -19.70
CA ALA A 152 -20.23 1.14 -19.29
C ALA A 152 -19.77 -0.01 -18.38
N ASP A 153 -18.50 -0.37 -18.47
CA ASP A 153 -17.85 -1.42 -17.70
C ASP A 153 -16.77 -0.88 -16.76
N ALA A 154 -16.96 0.34 -16.22
CA ALA A 154 -16.09 0.96 -15.24
C ALA A 154 -15.82 0.01 -14.06
N ASP A 155 -14.54 -0.22 -13.73
CA ASP A 155 -14.12 -1.16 -12.70
C ASP A 155 -14.02 -0.52 -11.28
N GLY A 156 -14.01 0.81 -11.20
CA GLY A 156 -13.89 1.56 -9.94
C GLY A 156 -14.90 1.18 -8.87
N PRO A 157 -16.21 1.15 -9.15
CA PRO A 157 -17.24 0.80 -8.17
C PRO A 157 -17.05 -0.59 -7.55
N ARG A 158 -16.64 -1.59 -8.33
CA ARG A 158 -16.36 -2.94 -7.84
C ARG A 158 -15.09 -2.95 -6.99
N ASN A 159 -14.05 -2.25 -7.40
CA ASN A 159 -12.80 -2.17 -6.66
C ASN A 159 -13.00 -1.50 -5.29
N LEU A 160 -13.80 -0.43 -5.22
CA LEU A 160 -14.14 0.27 -3.99
C LEU A 160 -14.93 -0.63 -3.02
N LEU A 161 -15.94 -1.36 -3.51
CA LEU A 161 -16.69 -2.30 -2.70
C LEU A 161 -15.80 -3.43 -2.15
N ASN A 162 -14.91 -3.95 -2.99
CA ASN A 162 -13.98 -5.01 -2.60
C ASN A 162 -13.00 -4.54 -1.52
N ALA A 163 -12.52 -3.30 -1.59
CA ALA A 163 -11.67 -2.72 -0.55
C ALA A 163 -12.38 -2.61 0.80
N ALA A 164 -13.64 -2.16 0.80
CA ALA A 164 -14.43 -2.09 2.02
C ALA A 164 -14.66 -3.48 2.63
N ARG A 165 -15.00 -4.48 1.82
CA ARG A 165 -15.14 -5.88 2.25
C ARG A 165 -13.83 -6.43 2.81
N GLN A 166 -12.70 -6.13 2.17
CA GLN A 166 -11.39 -6.53 2.65
C GLN A 166 -11.06 -5.94 4.03
N ILE A 167 -11.33 -4.64 4.27
CA ILE A 167 -11.08 -3.98 5.56
C ILE A 167 -11.85 -4.67 6.70
N LEU A 168 -13.06 -5.13 6.43
CA LEU A 168 -13.94 -5.76 7.41
C LEU A 168 -13.67 -7.26 7.59
N ALA A 169 -12.85 -7.86 6.72
CA ALA A 169 -12.61 -9.30 6.76
C ALA A 169 -11.70 -9.69 7.92
N GLU A 170 -11.91 -10.90 8.43
CA GLU A 170 -10.98 -11.53 9.36
C GLU A 170 -9.60 -11.69 8.72
N GLY A 171 -8.54 -11.37 9.45
CA GLY A 171 -7.16 -11.44 8.97
C GLY A 171 -6.70 -10.23 8.15
N ALA A 172 -7.53 -9.19 7.95
CA ALA A 172 -7.13 -7.98 7.24
C ALA A 172 -6.11 -7.14 8.03
N ALA A 173 -6.24 -7.10 9.36
CA ALA A 173 -5.30 -6.38 10.22
C ALA A 173 -3.90 -7.00 10.16
N GLY A 174 -2.86 -6.15 10.21
CA GLY A 174 -1.45 -6.58 10.17
C GLY A 174 -0.95 -7.02 8.81
N GLN A 175 -1.74 -6.90 7.74
CA GLN A 175 -1.29 -7.18 6.36
C GLN A 175 -0.41 -6.03 5.79
N GLY A 176 -0.34 -4.89 6.48
CA GLY A 176 0.24 -3.67 5.94
C GLY A 176 -0.67 -2.96 4.96
N VAL A 177 -0.08 -2.11 4.14
CA VAL A 177 -0.79 -1.46 3.05
C VAL A 177 -0.93 -2.43 1.88
N THR A 178 -2.12 -2.48 1.31
CA THR A 178 -2.45 -3.36 0.20
C THR A 178 -2.99 -2.59 -1.00
N VAL A 179 -2.83 -3.17 -2.17
CA VAL A 179 -3.43 -2.70 -3.43
C VAL A 179 -4.46 -3.72 -3.87
N THR A 180 -5.71 -3.26 -4.01
CA THR A 180 -6.81 -4.17 -4.35
C THR A 180 -7.56 -3.68 -5.57
N LEU A 181 -7.33 -4.34 -6.68
CA LEU A 181 -8.03 -4.16 -7.96
C LEU A 181 -8.35 -5.54 -8.55
N ASN A 182 -9.40 -5.59 -9.37
CA ASN A 182 -9.80 -6.81 -10.09
C ASN A 182 -9.85 -8.04 -9.18
N HIS A 183 -10.47 -7.90 -8.01
CA HIS A 183 -10.62 -8.93 -6.97
C HIS A 183 -9.31 -9.42 -6.30
N ARG A 184 -8.13 -8.98 -6.73
CA ARG A 184 -6.83 -9.44 -6.20
C ARG A 184 -6.31 -8.49 -5.13
N ILE A 185 -5.85 -9.06 -4.03
CA ILE A 185 -5.24 -8.34 -2.91
C ILE A 185 -3.73 -8.54 -3.00
N ASN A 186 -3.00 -7.47 -3.22
CA ASN A 186 -1.55 -7.46 -3.36
C ASN A 186 -0.89 -6.70 -2.22
N ALA A 187 0.30 -7.15 -1.77
CA ALA A 187 1.10 -6.38 -0.81
C ALA A 187 1.76 -5.18 -1.48
N ALA A 188 1.78 -4.04 -0.81
CA ALA A 188 2.37 -2.80 -1.33
C ALA A 188 3.84 -2.96 -1.75
N ARG A 189 4.65 -3.74 -0.99
CA ARG A 189 6.05 -3.99 -1.31
C ARG A 189 6.24 -4.71 -2.64
N GLU A 190 5.33 -5.61 -3.00
CA GLU A 190 5.50 -6.59 -4.08
C GLU A 190 4.79 -6.18 -5.37
N VAL A 191 3.65 -5.48 -5.24
CA VAL A 191 2.78 -5.14 -6.37
C VAL A 191 3.42 -4.11 -7.31
N ARG A 192 3.10 -4.22 -8.59
CA ARG A 192 3.44 -3.24 -9.63
C ARG A 192 2.37 -3.19 -10.72
N LYS A 193 2.27 -2.06 -11.42
CA LYS A 193 1.47 -1.94 -12.64
C LYS A 193 2.21 -2.60 -13.80
N THR A 194 1.62 -3.64 -14.39
CA THR A 194 2.27 -4.46 -15.44
C THR A 194 1.63 -4.33 -16.82
N HIS A 195 0.50 -3.61 -16.92
CA HIS A 195 -0.21 -3.39 -18.16
C HIS A 195 -0.82 -1.98 -18.19
N THR A 196 -0.82 -1.33 -19.34
CA THR A 196 -1.28 0.06 -19.49
C THR A 196 -2.79 0.22 -19.39
N SER A 197 -3.58 -0.77 -19.81
CA SER A 197 -5.04 -0.66 -19.96
C SER A 197 -5.86 -1.83 -19.40
N ASN A 198 -5.25 -3.02 -19.20
CA ASN A 198 -5.97 -4.18 -18.69
C ASN A 198 -6.36 -3.97 -17.21
N VAL A 199 -7.59 -4.34 -16.82
CA VAL A 199 -8.03 -4.30 -15.42
C VAL A 199 -7.22 -5.24 -14.53
N GLU A 200 -6.65 -6.32 -15.08
CA GLU A 200 -5.69 -7.21 -14.42
C GLU A 200 -4.26 -6.67 -14.52
N THR A 201 -4.06 -5.41 -14.17
CA THR A 201 -2.77 -4.74 -14.36
C THR A 201 -1.84 -4.82 -13.14
N PHE A 202 -2.40 -4.96 -11.92
CA PHE A 202 -1.60 -5.01 -10.71
C PHE A 202 -1.22 -6.45 -10.38
N ASN A 203 0.09 -6.72 -10.39
CA ASN A 203 0.64 -8.06 -10.20
C ASN A 203 1.85 -8.02 -9.26
N SER A 204 2.01 -9.07 -8.46
CA SER A 204 3.10 -9.23 -7.49
C SER A 204 4.16 -10.25 -7.95
N GLY A 205 4.22 -10.58 -9.25
CA GLY A 205 5.21 -11.49 -9.83
C GLY A 205 5.31 -12.82 -9.08
N GLU A 206 6.53 -13.28 -8.84
CA GLU A 206 6.83 -14.53 -8.13
C GLU A 206 6.34 -14.56 -6.68
N ALA A 207 6.16 -13.39 -6.03
CA ALA A 207 5.60 -13.31 -4.68
C ALA A 207 4.12 -13.71 -4.63
N GLY A 208 3.36 -13.48 -5.71
CA GLY A 208 1.93 -13.76 -5.81
C GLY A 208 1.05 -12.84 -4.98
N ILE A 209 -0.25 -13.04 -5.04
CA ILE A 209 -1.25 -12.26 -4.30
C ILE A 209 -1.29 -12.65 -2.82
N LEU A 210 -1.69 -11.74 -1.94
CA LEU A 210 -2.01 -12.05 -0.54
C LEU A 210 -3.30 -12.85 -0.41
N GLY A 211 -4.26 -12.56 -1.30
CA GLY A 211 -5.58 -13.15 -1.30
C GLY A 211 -6.47 -12.56 -2.37
N TYR A 212 -7.75 -12.82 -2.27
CA TYR A 212 -8.73 -12.32 -3.21
C TYR A 212 -10.09 -12.08 -2.54
N VAL A 213 -10.92 -11.25 -3.19
CA VAL A 213 -12.30 -10.98 -2.76
C VAL A 213 -13.25 -11.77 -3.63
N ASP A 214 -13.99 -12.71 -3.03
CA ASP A 214 -15.01 -13.51 -3.71
C ASP A 214 -16.40 -12.94 -3.44
N GLU A 215 -17.45 -13.54 -4.01
CA GLU A 215 -18.82 -13.06 -3.89
C GLU A 215 -19.33 -13.10 -2.43
N ASP A 216 -18.97 -14.12 -1.66
CA ASP A 216 -19.44 -14.32 -0.28
C ASP A 216 -18.39 -13.95 0.79
N ARG A 217 -17.10 -13.92 0.46
CA ARG A 217 -16.02 -13.74 1.45
C ARG A 217 -14.76 -13.12 0.87
N VAL A 218 -13.85 -12.74 1.76
CA VAL A 218 -12.45 -12.41 1.45
C VAL A 218 -11.58 -13.55 1.91
N VAL A 219 -10.67 -13.99 1.04
CA VAL A 219 -9.76 -15.11 1.32
C VAL A 219 -8.33 -14.60 1.33
N PHE A 220 -7.65 -14.70 2.48
CA PHE A 220 -6.22 -14.46 2.60
C PHE A 220 -5.49 -15.80 2.57
N GLY A 221 -4.60 -16.01 1.59
CA GLY A 221 -3.80 -17.23 1.43
C GLY A 221 -2.41 -17.13 2.05
N ARG A 222 -1.87 -15.91 2.22
CA ARG A 222 -0.55 -15.65 2.78
C ARG A 222 -0.42 -14.25 3.39
N ARG A 223 0.73 -13.96 3.99
CA ARG A 223 1.17 -12.62 4.44
C ARG A 223 2.49 -12.27 3.77
N SER A 224 2.76 -10.96 3.60
CA SER A 224 4.10 -10.49 3.28
C SER A 224 4.98 -10.60 4.52
N LEU A 225 6.10 -11.33 4.42
CA LEU A 225 7.05 -11.52 5.51
C LEU A 225 8.13 -10.44 5.57
N ARG A 226 8.26 -9.62 4.52
CA ARG A 226 9.33 -8.63 4.37
C ARG A 226 8.83 -7.20 4.51
N ARG A 227 7.86 -7.00 5.40
CA ARG A 227 7.37 -5.67 5.76
C ARG A 227 8.33 -5.00 6.76
N GLN A 228 8.63 -3.74 6.55
CA GLN A 228 9.37 -2.90 7.48
C GLN A 228 8.71 -1.52 7.58
N THR A 229 8.91 -0.85 8.72
CA THR A 229 8.45 0.52 8.95
C THR A 229 9.65 1.40 9.28
N LEU A 230 9.71 2.58 8.68
CA LEU A 230 10.77 3.57 8.87
C LEU A 230 10.18 4.87 9.41
N PRO A 231 10.93 5.63 10.23
CA PRO A 231 10.50 6.96 10.65
C PRO A 231 10.32 7.87 9.42
N LEU A 232 9.21 8.62 9.41
CA LEU A 232 9.03 9.68 8.42
C LEU A 232 9.94 10.85 8.80
N PRO A 233 10.91 11.25 7.96
CA PRO A 233 11.79 12.37 8.24
C PRO A 233 11.05 13.71 8.04
N GLU A 234 11.57 14.78 8.65
CA GLU A 234 11.03 16.14 8.48
C GLU A 234 11.12 16.62 7.04
N ARG A 235 12.14 16.21 6.30
CA ARG A 235 12.35 16.48 4.89
C ARG A 235 12.80 15.21 4.16
N LEU A 236 12.15 14.90 3.07
CA LEU A 236 12.62 13.86 2.16
C LEU A 236 13.80 14.38 1.34
N PRO A 237 14.91 13.62 1.24
CA PRO A 237 16.04 13.98 0.41
C PRO A 237 15.69 13.92 -1.08
N ARG A 238 16.47 14.60 -1.92
CA ARG A 238 16.38 14.41 -3.36
C ARG A 238 17.08 13.12 -3.74
N VAL A 239 16.35 12.16 -4.29
CA VAL A 239 16.85 10.89 -4.82
C VAL A 239 16.43 10.80 -6.29
N ASP A 240 17.42 10.82 -7.20
CA ASP A 240 17.16 10.73 -8.62
C ASP A 240 17.24 9.26 -9.09
N LEU A 241 16.48 8.91 -10.12
CA LEU A 241 16.50 7.60 -10.77
C LEU A 241 17.09 7.78 -12.17
N VAL A 242 18.15 7.03 -12.48
CA VAL A 242 18.85 7.05 -13.75
C VAL A 242 18.81 5.69 -14.41
N ALA A 243 18.23 5.62 -15.60
CA ALA A 243 18.14 4.38 -16.36
C ALA A 243 19.42 4.10 -17.15
N MET A 244 19.92 2.85 -17.05
CA MET A 244 20.92 2.31 -17.95
C MET A 244 20.29 1.92 -19.28
N TYR A 245 20.84 2.41 -20.39
CA TYR A 245 20.48 2.00 -21.75
C TYR A 245 21.74 1.64 -22.53
N ALA A 246 21.60 0.89 -23.63
CA ALA A 246 22.74 0.52 -24.46
C ALA A 246 23.38 1.78 -25.08
N GLY A 247 24.69 1.99 -24.81
CA GLY A 247 25.41 3.20 -25.22
C GLY A 247 25.34 4.37 -24.22
N ALA A 248 24.79 4.18 -23.01
CA ALA A 248 24.87 5.21 -21.96
C ALA A 248 26.32 5.49 -21.56
N ASP A 249 26.66 6.77 -21.40
CA ASP A 249 28.03 7.26 -21.12
C ASP A 249 28.26 7.69 -19.66
N GLY A 250 27.23 7.51 -18.81
CA GLY A 250 27.27 7.92 -17.40
C GLY A 250 27.07 9.42 -17.15
N SER A 251 26.86 10.24 -18.18
CA SER A 251 26.65 11.69 -18.03
C SER A 251 25.45 12.03 -17.15
N GLN A 252 24.35 11.25 -17.25
CA GLN A 252 23.17 11.44 -16.43
C GLN A 252 23.42 11.21 -14.93
N VAL A 253 24.26 10.24 -14.56
CA VAL A 253 24.65 9.99 -13.16
C VAL A 253 25.45 11.16 -12.61
N ARG A 254 26.43 11.68 -13.39
CA ARG A 254 27.21 12.88 -13.00
C ARG A 254 26.33 14.10 -12.86
N HIS A 255 25.45 14.34 -13.84
CA HIS A 255 24.53 15.46 -13.83
C HIS A 255 23.56 15.42 -12.63
N ALA A 256 23.01 14.25 -12.28
CA ALA A 256 22.16 14.10 -11.10
C ALA A 256 22.89 14.53 -9.82
N ALA A 257 24.14 14.08 -9.63
CA ALA A 257 24.96 14.47 -8.49
C ALA A 257 25.29 15.97 -8.48
N GLU A 258 25.69 16.55 -9.61
CA GLU A 258 25.99 17.97 -9.78
C GLU A 258 24.76 18.86 -9.55
N SER A 259 23.57 18.35 -9.89
CA SER A 259 22.29 19.02 -9.68
C SER A 259 21.74 18.86 -8.25
N GLY A 260 22.50 18.25 -7.34
CA GLY A 260 22.16 18.16 -5.91
C GLY A 260 21.36 16.94 -5.50
N ALA A 261 21.38 15.83 -6.26
CA ALA A 261 20.86 14.57 -5.78
C ALA A 261 21.65 14.11 -4.54
N GLU A 262 20.96 13.77 -3.48
CA GLU A 262 21.54 13.29 -2.22
C GLU A 262 21.82 11.78 -2.25
N ALA A 263 21.17 11.06 -3.15
CA ALA A 263 21.46 9.69 -3.56
C ALA A 263 20.96 9.47 -4.99
N ILE A 264 21.44 8.43 -5.66
CA ILE A 264 21.03 8.06 -7.01
C ILE A 264 20.66 6.58 -7.04
N VAL A 265 19.51 6.25 -7.62
CA VAL A 265 19.16 4.87 -7.97
C VAL A 265 19.48 4.66 -9.45
N VAL A 266 20.25 3.62 -9.75
CA VAL A 266 20.56 3.23 -11.12
C VAL A 266 19.70 2.01 -11.48
N GLU A 267 18.85 2.15 -12.50
CA GLU A 267 18.11 1.06 -13.11
C GLU A 267 19.03 0.31 -14.08
N ALA A 268 19.68 -0.73 -13.59
CA ALA A 268 20.70 -1.49 -14.31
C ALA A 268 20.15 -2.68 -15.11
N TYR A 269 21.00 -3.41 -15.81
CA TYR A 269 20.66 -4.61 -16.57
C TYR A 269 20.83 -5.90 -15.72
N GLY A 270 20.05 -6.91 -16.01
CA GLY A 270 20.21 -8.25 -15.44
C GLY A 270 20.39 -8.22 -13.93
N TRP A 271 21.45 -8.79 -13.41
CA TRP A 271 21.76 -8.81 -11.97
C TRP A 271 22.33 -7.51 -11.41
N GLY A 272 22.15 -6.37 -12.08
CA GLY A 272 22.68 -5.08 -11.67
C GLY A 272 23.97 -4.72 -12.41
N ASN A 273 24.04 -5.00 -13.71
CA ASN A 273 25.19 -4.70 -14.55
C ASN A 273 24.99 -3.38 -15.31
N VAL A 274 26.08 -2.68 -15.50
CA VAL A 274 26.17 -1.47 -16.35
C VAL A 274 27.38 -1.61 -17.30
N ASN A 275 27.54 -0.68 -18.23
CA ASN A 275 28.78 -0.61 -19.04
C ASN A 275 29.94 0.05 -18.28
N ALA A 276 31.12 0.09 -18.91
CA ALA A 276 32.34 0.63 -18.29
C ALA A 276 32.24 2.12 -17.99
N GLU A 277 31.65 2.89 -18.87
CA GLU A 277 31.50 4.36 -18.75
C GLU A 277 30.54 4.70 -17.61
N MET A 278 29.41 4.00 -17.50
CA MET A 278 28.47 4.15 -16.39
C MET A 278 29.10 3.73 -15.05
N HIS A 279 29.90 2.64 -15.04
CA HIS A 279 30.65 2.23 -13.84
C HIS A 279 31.59 3.34 -13.36
N ASP A 280 32.36 3.98 -14.26
CA ASP A 280 33.27 5.06 -13.89
C ASP A 280 32.52 6.26 -13.31
N ALA A 281 31.37 6.63 -13.91
CA ALA A 281 30.51 7.69 -13.38
C ALA A 281 29.98 7.36 -11.99
N ILE A 282 29.52 6.12 -11.77
CA ILE A 282 29.02 5.65 -10.47
C ILE A 282 30.13 5.70 -9.42
N ALA A 283 31.34 5.20 -9.75
CA ALA A 283 32.47 5.19 -8.84
C ALA A 283 32.91 6.63 -8.47
N GLU A 284 32.92 7.54 -9.45
CA GLU A 284 33.25 8.98 -9.26
C GLU A 284 32.22 9.64 -8.29
N VAL A 285 30.93 9.39 -8.51
CA VAL A 285 29.87 10.00 -7.70
C VAL A 285 29.89 9.45 -6.26
N ILE A 286 30.12 8.14 -6.08
CA ILE A 286 30.30 7.54 -4.76
C ILE A 286 31.52 8.14 -4.03
N ALA A 287 32.65 8.34 -4.74
CA ALA A 287 33.84 8.96 -4.17
C ALA A 287 33.61 10.41 -3.71
N LYS A 288 32.64 11.12 -4.30
CA LYS A 288 32.16 12.44 -3.87
C LYS A 288 31.15 12.38 -2.71
N GLY A 289 30.85 11.21 -2.17
CA GLY A 289 29.98 11.02 -1.01
C GLY A 289 28.49 10.94 -1.33
N VAL A 290 28.10 10.75 -2.59
CA VAL A 290 26.70 10.52 -2.98
C VAL A 290 26.47 9.00 -3.10
N PRO A 291 25.63 8.39 -2.24
CA PRO A 291 25.31 6.97 -2.34
C PRO A 291 24.65 6.62 -3.66
N VAL A 292 25.04 5.47 -4.23
CA VAL A 292 24.40 4.92 -5.42
C VAL A 292 23.83 3.56 -5.10
N ILE A 293 22.54 3.40 -5.40
CA ILE A 293 21.78 2.18 -5.23
C ILE A 293 21.56 1.53 -6.60
N VAL A 294 21.94 0.27 -6.75
CA VAL A 294 21.77 -0.49 -8.00
C VAL A 294 20.52 -1.36 -7.89
N ALA A 295 19.53 -1.04 -8.69
CA ALA A 295 18.33 -1.86 -8.93
C ALA A 295 18.41 -2.47 -10.34
N THR A 296 17.44 -3.29 -10.71
CA THR A 296 17.38 -3.87 -12.07
C THR A 296 16.06 -3.54 -12.76
N LYS A 297 16.12 -3.32 -14.07
CA LYS A 297 14.94 -3.19 -14.92
C LYS A 297 14.25 -4.53 -15.22
N VAL A 298 14.91 -5.64 -14.87
CA VAL A 298 14.34 -6.98 -15.06
C VAL A 298 13.19 -7.15 -14.08
N HIS A 299 12.08 -7.65 -14.59
CA HIS A 299 10.81 -7.68 -13.87
C HIS A 299 10.85 -8.59 -12.64
N ASP A 300 11.44 -9.77 -12.75
CA ASP A 300 11.54 -10.78 -11.68
C ASP A 300 13.00 -11.10 -11.36
N GLY A 301 13.22 -11.69 -10.21
CA GLY A 301 14.56 -11.93 -9.68
C GLY A 301 15.08 -10.73 -8.88
N ARG A 302 16.42 -10.62 -8.75
CA ARG A 302 17.03 -9.60 -7.89
C ARG A 302 18.37 -9.09 -8.43
N ALA A 303 18.70 -7.84 -8.13
CA ALA A 303 20.02 -7.28 -8.35
C ALA A 303 21.03 -7.91 -7.36
N LEU A 304 22.13 -8.48 -7.88
CA LEU A 304 23.17 -9.17 -7.12
C LEU A 304 24.57 -8.83 -7.62
N PRO A 305 25.56 -8.67 -6.74
CA PRO A 305 26.94 -8.33 -7.12
C PRO A 305 27.74 -9.56 -7.58
N VAL A 306 27.37 -10.14 -8.74
CA VAL A 306 27.97 -11.42 -9.22
C VAL A 306 29.13 -11.20 -10.17
N TYR A 307 28.96 -10.43 -11.24
CA TYR A 307 29.94 -10.35 -12.33
C TYR A 307 31.16 -9.50 -11.99
N GLY A 308 32.36 -9.97 -12.41
CA GLY A 308 33.66 -9.36 -12.13
C GLY A 308 34.24 -8.47 -13.24
N PHE A 309 33.59 -8.36 -14.41
CA PHE A 309 34.02 -7.41 -15.44
C PHE A 309 33.74 -5.95 -15.02
N LYS A 310 34.39 -4.98 -15.63
CA LYS A 310 34.17 -3.57 -15.37
C LYS A 310 32.73 -3.17 -15.69
N GLY A 311 31.96 -2.76 -14.67
CA GLY A 311 30.52 -2.53 -14.76
C GLY A 311 29.66 -3.71 -14.32
N GLY A 312 30.27 -4.87 -14.04
CA GLY A 312 29.58 -5.97 -13.39
C GLY A 312 29.31 -5.69 -11.92
N GLY A 313 28.25 -6.31 -11.36
CA GLY A 313 27.80 -6.02 -10.01
C GLY A 313 28.88 -6.13 -8.93
N ASN A 314 29.83 -7.08 -9.05
CA ASN A 314 30.92 -7.20 -8.07
C ASN A 314 31.88 -5.99 -8.12
N THR A 315 32.14 -5.42 -9.30
CA THR A 315 32.97 -4.21 -9.42
C THR A 315 32.25 -2.98 -8.89
N LEU A 316 30.94 -2.88 -9.10
CA LEU A 316 30.10 -1.82 -8.52
C LEU A 316 30.07 -1.90 -6.98
N ARG A 317 29.92 -3.10 -6.42
CA ARG A 317 29.98 -3.30 -4.96
C ARG A 317 31.34 -2.87 -4.40
N LYS A 318 32.45 -3.18 -5.09
CA LYS A 318 33.79 -2.75 -4.69
C LYS A 318 33.97 -1.23 -4.75
N ALA A 319 33.30 -0.58 -5.71
CA ALA A 319 33.24 0.89 -5.79
C ALA A 319 32.38 1.53 -4.70
N GLY A 320 31.61 0.75 -3.93
CA GLY A 320 30.80 1.23 -2.83
C GLY A 320 29.29 1.27 -3.09
N ALA A 321 28.81 0.77 -4.23
CA ALA A 321 27.36 0.72 -4.52
C ALA A 321 26.60 -0.19 -3.55
N VAL A 322 25.34 0.18 -3.26
CA VAL A 322 24.33 -0.59 -2.51
C VAL A 322 23.46 -1.33 -3.52
N PHE A 323 22.99 -2.53 -3.19
CA PHE A 323 22.15 -3.33 -4.07
C PHE A 323 20.73 -3.41 -3.52
N ALA A 324 19.75 -3.10 -4.38
CA ALA A 324 18.34 -3.02 -4.02
C ALA A 324 17.65 -4.39 -3.85
N GLY A 325 18.35 -5.50 -4.15
CA GLY A 325 17.77 -6.83 -4.11
C GLY A 325 16.65 -6.99 -5.14
N ASP A 326 15.47 -7.37 -4.69
CA ASP A 326 14.26 -7.61 -5.51
C ASP A 326 13.33 -6.40 -5.63
N LEU A 327 13.70 -5.25 -5.07
CA LEU A 327 12.91 -4.03 -5.23
C LEU A 327 13.04 -3.48 -6.66
N THR A 328 11.90 -3.03 -7.21
CA THR A 328 11.91 -2.26 -8.44
C THR A 328 12.69 -0.95 -8.26
N PRO A 329 13.20 -0.33 -9.33
CA PRO A 329 13.92 0.94 -9.23
C PRO A 329 13.14 2.04 -8.51
N ASP A 330 11.84 2.17 -8.78
CA ASP A 330 10.95 3.12 -8.11
C ASP A 330 10.84 2.85 -6.61
N LYS A 331 10.65 1.59 -6.20
CA LYS A 331 10.57 1.21 -4.79
C LYS A 331 11.92 1.32 -4.09
N ALA A 332 13.02 1.01 -4.77
CA ALA A 332 14.35 1.25 -4.26
C ALA A 332 14.57 2.76 -3.99
N ARG A 333 14.10 3.62 -4.90
CA ARG A 333 14.10 5.07 -4.69
C ARG A 333 13.29 5.47 -3.46
N ILE A 334 12.07 4.95 -3.31
CA ILE A 334 11.20 5.25 -2.15
C ILE A 334 11.86 4.81 -0.84
N LEU A 335 12.43 3.61 -0.79
CA LEU A 335 13.13 3.14 0.39
C LEU A 335 14.34 4.02 0.72
N THR A 336 15.08 4.48 -0.30
CA THR A 336 16.21 5.41 -0.15
C THR A 336 15.77 6.76 0.41
N LEU A 337 14.64 7.32 -0.04
CA LEU A 337 14.08 8.57 0.50
C LEU A 337 13.90 8.54 2.03
N LEU A 338 13.54 7.37 2.57
CA LEU A 338 13.27 7.19 4.00
C LEU A 338 14.52 6.73 4.79
N ALA A 339 15.39 5.94 4.17
CA ALA A 339 16.57 5.40 4.83
C ALA A 339 17.74 6.40 4.92
N LEU A 340 17.92 7.21 3.88
CA LEU A 340 19.06 8.12 3.74
C LEU A 340 19.19 9.16 4.86
N PRO A 341 18.10 9.76 5.40
CA PRO A 341 18.17 10.69 6.52
C PRO A 341 18.74 10.09 7.80
N ALA A 342 18.60 8.78 7.99
CA ALA A 342 19.14 8.09 9.15
C ALA A 342 20.63 7.80 9.02
N SER A 343 21.11 7.48 7.81
CA SER A 343 22.54 7.22 7.55
C SER A 343 22.85 7.23 6.06
N LYS A 344 23.99 7.81 5.70
CA LYS A 344 24.62 7.70 4.37
C LYS A 344 25.67 6.58 4.31
N ASP A 345 25.94 5.91 5.43
CA ASP A 345 26.87 4.78 5.47
C ASP A 345 26.37 3.62 4.60
N ARG A 346 27.28 3.09 3.78
CA ARG A 346 26.95 2.02 2.83
C ARG A 346 26.42 0.76 3.51
N ALA A 347 27.04 0.33 4.63
CA ALA A 347 26.65 -0.91 5.29
C ALA A 347 25.29 -0.74 5.97
N ALA A 348 25.03 0.43 6.56
CA ALA A 348 23.73 0.76 7.14
C ALA A 348 22.63 0.80 6.07
N LEU A 349 22.87 1.41 4.91
CA LEU A 349 21.93 1.42 3.80
C LEU A 349 21.69 -0.01 3.28
N GLN A 350 22.76 -0.79 3.04
CA GLN A 350 22.61 -2.19 2.57
C GLN A 350 21.75 -3.01 3.53
N ALA A 351 21.95 -2.86 4.84
CA ALA A 351 21.17 -3.57 5.86
C ALA A 351 19.65 -3.23 5.81
N VAL A 352 19.27 -2.04 5.34
CA VAL A 352 17.86 -1.67 5.12
C VAL A 352 17.29 -2.39 3.90
N PHE A 353 18.07 -2.55 2.83
CA PHE A 353 17.66 -3.25 1.61
C PHE A 353 17.61 -4.78 1.78
N ASP A 354 18.38 -5.32 2.72
CA ASP A 354 18.46 -6.78 2.97
C ASP A 354 17.29 -7.31 3.85
N ARG A 355 16.44 -6.43 4.36
CA ARG A 355 15.26 -6.79 5.19
C ARG A 355 14.07 -7.32 4.42
#